data_4fb87fe1bdf1310336ec537b96f6ad82
#
_entry.id   4fb87fe1bdf1310336ec537b96f6ad82
#
_cell.length_a   1.000
_cell.length_b   1.000
_cell.length_c   1.000
_cell.angle_alpha   90.00
_cell.angle_beta   90.00
_cell.angle_gamma   90.00
#
_symmetry.space_group_name_H-M   'P 1'
#
loop_
_entity.id
_entity.type
_entity.pdbx_description
1 polymer ?
#
loop_
_entity_poly.entity_id
_entity_poly.type
_entity_poly.pdbx_seq_one_letter_code
_entity_poly.pdbx_strand_id
1 'polypeptide(L)'
;LVNGGKRITPHFGVAVYDAESGEKEETISYGKRKNILDKIGLWNPYYLLENQPTEKNKIRLYGNAFEEITPIKGLTIRAAQAIDAFDYRYRYVSLPADYNNQKGSASESFQRYSSFTFTNTAEYKFSINEMHNISALVGQESIIYNGSSFGASVDNITDGRLPMLSNGTIPKQPSASKKKKVMNSYFSRLEYNFGEKYFFDASFRTDGSSIFGRDNRWASFFSVGTMWNVSKEAFMEDIDWLKDLKVKFSYGTTGNSAFDGDPYYPSLGLVGTGKYNGDQTFYISSVQNDGLTWEKQKTINIGLSARLFDRLDIDLAYYDKKTTDMLMTIPYSYTTGHSSGWGNIGRM
;
A
#
# COMPACT_ATOMS: atom_id res chain seq x y z
N LEU A 1 15.59 -6.08 21.60
CA LEU A 1 14.47 -7.01 21.62
C LEU A 1 13.27 -6.32 22.26
N VAL A 2 12.31 -5.96 21.44
CA VAL A 2 11.08 -5.30 21.88
C VAL A 2 9.91 -6.17 21.49
N ASN A 3 9.14 -6.62 22.43
CA ASN A 3 7.87 -7.27 22.17
C ASN A 3 6.75 -6.39 22.73
N GLY A 4 5.80 -6.02 21.90
CA GLY A 4 4.67 -5.19 22.27
C GLY A 4 5.03 -3.79 22.79
N GLY A 5 6.10 -3.17 22.29
CA GLY A 5 6.52 -1.82 22.68
C GLY A 5 7.06 -1.68 24.10
N LYS A 6 7.20 -2.76 24.83
CA LYS A 6 7.72 -2.74 26.20
C LYS A 6 9.25 -2.76 26.20
N ARG A 7 9.85 -1.78 26.85
CA ARG A 7 11.30 -1.71 27.05
C ARG A 7 11.75 -2.80 28.02
N ILE A 8 12.75 -3.57 27.59
CA ILE A 8 13.41 -4.56 28.41
C ILE A 8 14.73 -3.92 28.87
N THR A 9 14.85 -3.68 30.15
CA THR A 9 16.09 -3.13 30.70
C THR A 9 17.17 -4.23 30.78
N PRO A 10 18.45 -3.91 30.48
CA PRO A 10 19.55 -4.88 30.49
C PRO A 10 19.83 -5.54 31.85
N HIS A 11 19.23 -5.00 32.89
CA HIS A 11 19.49 -5.48 34.29
C HIS A 11 18.78 -6.79 34.64
N PHE A 12 17.80 -7.21 33.81
CA PHE A 12 17.16 -8.50 34.03
C PHE A 12 17.92 -9.59 33.27
N GLY A 13 19.06 -9.98 33.84
CA GLY A 13 19.82 -11.09 33.33
C GLY A 13 18.99 -12.40 33.26
N VAL A 14 19.41 -13.30 32.40
CA VAL A 14 18.77 -14.61 32.22
C VAL A 14 19.00 -15.52 33.46
N ALA A 15 20.07 -15.30 34.17
CA ALA A 15 20.43 -16.12 35.33
C ALA A 15 19.60 -15.72 36.56
N VAL A 16 19.01 -16.69 37.21
CA VAL A 16 18.41 -16.59 38.55
C VAL A 16 19.38 -17.19 39.53
N TYR A 17 19.58 -16.49 40.61
CA TYR A 17 20.39 -16.96 41.71
C TYR A 17 19.49 -17.25 42.90
N ASP A 18 19.78 -18.34 43.62
CA ASP A 18 19.12 -18.62 44.88
C ASP A 18 19.44 -17.52 45.88
N ALA A 19 18.42 -17.02 46.60
CA ALA A 19 18.56 -15.86 47.46
C ALA A 19 19.34 -16.17 48.76
N GLU A 20 19.43 -17.43 49.16
CA GLU A 20 20.06 -17.85 50.38
C GLU A 20 21.49 -18.36 50.14
N SER A 21 21.69 -19.13 49.08
CA SER A 21 23.01 -19.71 48.76
C SER A 21 23.86 -18.87 47.82
N GLY A 22 23.25 -17.94 47.06
CA GLY A 22 23.94 -17.18 46.02
C GLY A 22 24.31 -18.00 44.80
N GLU A 23 23.92 -19.27 44.72
CA GLU A 23 24.23 -20.17 43.61
C GLU A 23 23.27 -19.91 42.44
N LYS A 24 23.81 -20.09 41.24
CA LYS A 24 23.01 -19.95 40.00
C LYS A 24 22.06 -21.14 39.87
N GLU A 25 20.77 -20.90 39.85
CA GLU A 25 19.79 -21.94 39.55
C GLU A 25 20.04 -22.49 38.13
N GLU A 26 20.29 -23.79 38.00
CA GLU A 26 20.48 -24.46 36.71
C GLU A 26 19.17 -24.48 35.90
N THR A 27 18.05 -24.56 36.59
CA THR A 27 16.71 -24.45 35.98
C THR A 27 16.16 -23.07 36.15
N ILE A 28 15.82 -22.45 35.06
CA ILE A 28 15.19 -21.14 35.04
C ILE A 28 13.79 -21.25 35.67
N SER A 29 13.65 -20.83 36.92
CA SER A 29 12.35 -20.77 37.58
C SER A 29 11.58 -19.55 37.09
N TYR A 30 10.80 -19.73 36.05
CA TYR A 30 9.95 -18.66 35.48
C TYR A 30 8.94 -18.11 36.50
N GLY A 31 8.52 -18.93 37.49
CA GLY A 31 7.59 -18.50 38.54
C GLY A 31 8.22 -17.47 39.48
N LYS A 32 9.44 -17.63 39.94
CA LYS A 32 10.14 -16.66 40.80
C LYS A 32 10.38 -15.33 40.03
N ARG A 33 10.71 -15.43 38.76
CA ARG A 33 10.88 -14.23 37.90
C ARG A 33 9.60 -13.50 37.65
N LYS A 34 8.49 -14.18 37.54
CA LYS A 34 7.17 -13.56 37.39
C LYS A 34 6.90 -12.55 38.51
N ASN A 35 7.21 -12.90 39.75
CA ASN A 35 6.97 -12.04 40.91
C ASN A 35 7.71 -10.68 40.85
N ILE A 36 8.88 -10.64 40.20
CA ILE A 36 9.64 -9.40 40.03
C ILE A 36 9.09 -8.62 38.81
N LEU A 37 8.86 -9.31 37.69
CA LEU A 37 8.43 -8.69 36.43
C LEU A 37 6.97 -8.28 36.48
N ASP A 38 6.09 -9.00 37.17
CA ASP A 38 4.70 -8.64 37.37
C ASP A 38 4.55 -7.29 38.12
N LYS A 39 5.41 -7.01 39.10
CA LYS A 39 5.42 -5.74 39.82
C LYS A 39 5.71 -4.55 38.95
N ILE A 40 6.42 -4.73 37.84
CA ILE A 40 6.78 -3.69 36.86
C ILE A 40 6.06 -3.87 35.51
N GLY A 41 5.15 -4.84 35.42
CA GLY A 41 4.37 -5.10 34.21
C GLY A 41 5.18 -5.58 33.00
N LEU A 42 6.33 -6.22 33.20
CA LEU A 42 7.21 -6.70 32.14
C LEU A 42 7.28 -8.23 32.14
N TRP A 43 7.28 -8.82 30.94
CA TRP A 43 7.52 -10.24 30.75
C TRP A 43 9.00 -10.50 30.41
N ASN A 44 9.53 -11.66 30.90
CA ASN A 44 10.87 -12.08 30.51
C ASN A 44 10.89 -12.40 28.98
N PRO A 45 11.76 -11.76 28.19
CA PRO A 45 11.82 -11.98 26.74
C PRO A 45 12.23 -13.42 26.37
N TYR A 46 13.06 -14.07 27.16
CA TYR A 46 13.43 -15.48 26.93
C TYR A 46 12.23 -16.41 27.14
N TYR A 47 11.44 -16.12 28.17
CA TYR A 47 10.18 -16.84 28.36
C TYR A 47 9.27 -16.72 27.14
N LEU A 48 9.10 -15.51 26.60
CA LEU A 48 8.26 -15.28 25.42
C LEU A 48 8.80 -16.00 24.19
N LEU A 49 10.12 -16.00 23.97
CA LEU A 49 10.73 -16.69 22.84
C LEU A 49 10.56 -18.21 22.90
N GLU A 50 10.69 -18.78 24.10
CA GLU A 50 10.59 -20.23 24.30
C GLU A 50 9.14 -20.72 24.36
N ASN A 51 8.25 -19.94 24.98
CA ASN A 51 6.88 -20.37 25.25
C ASN A 51 5.82 -19.78 24.33
N GLN A 52 6.20 -18.83 23.47
CA GLN A 52 5.32 -18.23 22.45
C GLN A 52 5.98 -18.25 21.07
N PRO A 53 6.33 -19.43 20.55
CA PRO A 53 6.93 -19.53 19.23
C PRO A 53 6.01 -18.99 18.16
N THR A 54 6.60 -18.20 17.27
CA THR A 54 5.91 -17.59 16.13
C THR A 54 6.65 -17.95 14.87
N GLU A 55 5.94 -18.57 13.93
CA GLU A 55 6.46 -18.92 12.62
C GLU A 55 5.78 -18.05 11.56
N LYS A 56 6.58 -17.47 10.67
CA LYS A 56 6.14 -16.62 9.55
C LYS A 56 6.80 -17.11 8.28
N ASN A 57 6.02 -17.73 7.42
CA ASN A 57 6.49 -18.22 6.12
C ASN A 57 5.83 -17.43 5.01
N LYS A 58 6.63 -16.84 4.12
CA LYS A 58 6.15 -16.08 2.96
C LYS A 58 6.84 -16.57 1.70
N ILE A 59 6.04 -16.97 0.73
CA ILE A 59 6.48 -17.25 -0.63
C ILE A 59 5.93 -16.14 -1.51
N ARG A 60 6.76 -15.47 -2.28
CA ARG A 60 6.37 -14.43 -3.22
C ARG A 60 6.85 -14.77 -4.61
N LEU A 61 5.93 -14.69 -5.57
CA LEU A 61 6.20 -14.75 -7.00
C LEU A 61 6.05 -13.34 -7.57
N TYR A 62 7.11 -12.84 -8.16
CA TYR A 62 7.10 -11.61 -8.92
C TYR A 62 7.66 -11.87 -10.30
N GLY A 63 6.97 -11.42 -11.33
CA GLY A 63 7.41 -11.60 -12.69
C GLY A 63 6.73 -10.62 -13.64
N ASN A 64 7.40 -10.32 -14.73
CA ASN A 64 6.85 -9.57 -15.84
C ASN A 64 7.32 -10.18 -17.16
N ALA A 65 6.46 -10.09 -18.15
CA ALA A 65 6.77 -10.45 -19.53
C ALA A 65 6.16 -9.39 -20.44
N PHE A 66 6.77 -9.16 -21.58
CA PHE A 66 6.21 -8.31 -22.61
C PHE A 66 6.52 -8.84 -24.00
N GLU A 67 5.65 -8.53 -24.91
CA GLU A 67 5.83 -8.71 -26.35
C GLU A 67 5.81 -7.33 -27.00
N GLU A 68 6.74 -7.09 -27.92
CA GLU A 68 6.87 -5.84 -28.63
C GLU A 68 7.06 -6.12 -30.11
N ILE A 69 6.29 -5.43 -30.95
CA ILE A 69 6.39 -5.52 -32.40
C ILE A 69 6.46 -4.13 -32.99
N THR A 70 7.23 -4.01 -34.07
CA THR A 70 7.37 -2.79 -34.86
C THR A 70 6.92 -3.07 -36.30
N PRO A 71 5.59 -3.07 -36.56
CA PRO A 71 5.05 -3.51 -37.86
C PRO A 71 5.40 -2.55 -39.01
N ILE A 72 5.59 -1.28 -38.71
CA ILE A 72 6.06 -0.25 -39.64
C ILE A 72 7.02 0.68 -38.92
N LYS A 73 7.88 1.37 -39.67
CA LYS A 73 8.84 2.33 -39.12
C LYS A 73 8.13 3.37 -38.25
N GLY A 74 8.57 3.50 -37.02
CA GLY A 74 8.04 4.46 -36.05
C GLY A 74 6.84 3.95 -35.21
N LEU A 75 6.14 2.88 -35.60
CA LEU A 75 5.05 2.31 -34.81
C LEU A 75 5.56 1.15 -33.95
N THR A 76 5.44 1.28 -32.63
CA THR A 76 5.73 0.24 -31.66
C THR A 76 4.44 -0.15 -30.94
N ILE A 77 4.08 -1.43 -31.00
CA ILE A 77 2.96 -2.00 -30.26
C ILE A 77 3.53 -2.92 -29.20
N ARG A 78 3.14 -2.71 -27.95
CA ARG A 78 3.63 -3.48 -26.81
C ARG A 78 2.49 -3.99 -25.96
N ALA A 79 2.52 -5.29 -25.66
CA ALA A 79 1.67 -5.95 -24.68
C ALA A 79 2.54 -6.41 -23.50
N ALA A 80 2.28 -5.89 -22.33
CA ALA A 80 3.02 -6.24 -21.11
C ALA A 80 2.10 -6.86 -20.07
N GLN A 81 2.59 -7.87 -19.38
CA GLN A 81 1.89 -8.59 -18.33
C GLN A 81 2.79 -8.69 -17.12
N ALA A 82 2.25 -8.37 -15.94
CA ALA A 82 2.97 -8.52 -14.68
C ALA A 82 2.12 -9.27 -13.66
N ILE A 83 2.79 -10.08 -12.86
CA ILE A 83 2.22 -10.76 -11.71
C ILE A 83 3.01 -10.41 -10.45
N ASP A 84 2.31 -10.10 -9.38
CA ASP A 84 2.85 -10.04 -8.01
C ASP A 84 1.91 -10.83 -7.12
N ALA A 85 2.37 -11.96 -6.63
CA ALA A 85 1.57 -12.84 -5.80
C ALA A 85 2.37 -13.34 -4.60
N PHE A 86 1.71 -13.49 -3.47
CA PHE A 86 2.33 -14.12 -2.33
C PHE A 86 1.35 -14.99 -1.55
N ASP A 87 1.90 -16.04 -0.98
CA ASP A 87 1.29 -16.86 0.06
C ASP A 87 2.01 -16.58 1.37
N TYR A 88 1.25 -16.27 2.42
CA TYR A 88 1.75 -15.98 3.74
C TYR A 88 1.07 -16.88 4.76
N ARG A 89 1.86 -17.71 5.45
CA ARG A 89 1.40 -18.52 6.56
C ARG A 89 1.96 -17.95 7.85
N TYR A 90 1.08 -17.72 8.78
CA TYR A 90 1.41 -17.28 10.14
C TYR A 90 0.94 -18.33 11.12
N ARG A 91 1.82 -18.76 12.00
CA ARG A 91 1.53 -19.66 13.10
C ARG A 91 2.03 -19.04 14.39
N TYR A 92 1.17 -18.98 15.38
CA TYR A 92 1.46 -18.53 16.72
C TYR A 92 1.03 -19.61 17.70
N VAL A 93 1.88 -19.90 18.68
CA VAL A 93 1.59 -20.85 19.74
C VAL A 93 1.89 -20.16 21.08
N SER A 94 1.04 -20.38 22.05
CA SER A 94 1.34 -20.14 23.46
C SER A 94 1.35 -21.50 24.15
N LEU A 95 2.51 -21.93 24.64
CA LEU A 95 2.63 -23.22 25.33
C LEU A 95 1.96 -23.15 26.71
N PRO A 96 1.45 -24.28 27.24
CA PRO A 96 0.91 -24.33 28.59
C PRO A 96 2.06 -24.07 29.61
N ALA A 97 1.71 -23.38 30.68
CA ALA A 97 2.66 -23.04 31.73
C ALA A 97 2.12 -23.39 33.13
N ASP A 98 2.83 -24.21 33.84
CA ASP A 98 2.38 -24.73 35.17
C ASP A 98 2.33 -23.64 36.24
N TYR A 99 3.26 -22.68 36.20
CA TYR A 99 3.44 -21.69 37.25
C TYR A 99 2.21 -20.75 37.46
N ASN A 100 1.33 -20.63 36.48
CA ASN A 100 0.10 -19.79 36.57
C ASN A 100 -1.16 -20.55 36.14
N ASN A 101 -1.06 -21.87 36.04
CA ASN A 101 -2.12 -22.72 35.49
C ASN A 101 -2.62 -22.25 34.09
N GLN A 102 -1.72 -21.65 33.31
CA GLN A 102 -2.01 -21.18 31.98
C GLN A 102 -2.16 -22.35 31.02
N LYS A 103 -3.30 -22.44 30.39
CA LYS A 103 -3.53 -23.37 29.28
C LYS A 103 -2.90 -22.83 28.00
N GLY A 104 -2.38 -23.74 27.19
CA GLY A 104 -1.81 -23.39 25.90
C GLY A 104 -2.88 -22.99 24.86
N SER A 105 -2.46 -22.30 23.84
CA SER A 105 -3.28 -21.98 22.67
C SER A 105 -2.46 -22.05 21.39
N ALA A 106 -3.13 -22.30 20.26
CA ALA A 106 -2.52 -22.22 18.93
C ALA A 106 -3.42 -21.44 17.98
N SER A 107 -2.81 -20.70 17.09
CA SER A 107 -3.47 -19.93 16.05
C SER A 107 -2.68 -20.09 14.75
N GLU A 108 -3.38 -20.42 13.69
CA GLU A 108 -2.81 -20.45 12.33
C GLU A 108 -3.66 -19.64 11.38
N SER A 109 -3.01 -18.89 10.51
CA SER A 109 -3.67 -18.17 9.43
C SER A 109 -2.89 -18.31 8.14
N PHE A 110 -3.63 -18.31 7.05
CA PHE A 110 -3.12 -18.32 5.69
C PHE A 110 -3.71 -17.14 4.93
N GLN A 111 -2.86 -16.42 4.21
CA GLN A 111 -3.25 -15.32 3.36
C GLN A 111 -2.64 -15.53 1.99
N ARG A 112 -3.46 -15.40 0.95
CA ARG A 112 -3.05 -15.37 -0.44
C ARG A 112 -3.42 -14.03 -1.05
N TYR A 113 -2.47 -13.42 -1.70
CA TYR A 113 -2.65 -12.20 -2.45
C TYR A 113 -2.11 -12.38 -3.86
N SER A 114 -2.80 -11.82 -4.85
CA SER A 114 -2.29 -11.73 -6.20
C SER A 114 -2.73 -10.43 -6.87
N SER A 115 -1.82 -9.82 -7.59
CA SER A 115 -2.05 -8.69 -8.48
C SER A 115 -1.61 -9.06 -9.88
N PHE A 116 -2.52 -8.93 -10.84
CA PHE A 116 -2.24 -9.11 -12.27
C PHE A 116 -2.39 -7.75 -12.94
N THR A 117 -1.36 -7.33 -13.66
CA THR A 117 -1.38 -6.10 -14.45
C THR A 117 -1.20 -6.45 -15.92
N PHE A 118 -2.10 -5.94 -16.75
CA PHE A 118 -2.05 -6.04 -18.20
C PHE A 118 -1.99 -4.63 -18.77
N THR A 119 -0.95 -4.33 -19.53
CA THR A 119 -0.75 -3.01 -20.13
C THR A 119 -0.50 -3.18 -21.62
N ASN A 120 -1.35 -2.60 -22.44
CA ASN A 120 -1.22 -2.60 -23.89
C ASN A 120 -1.00 -1.16 -24.36
N THR A 121 0.00 -0.93 -25.17
CA THR A 121 0.33 0.39 -25.71
C THR A 121 0.61 0.34 -27.19
N ALA A 122 0.26 1.39 -27.89
CA ALA A 122 0.71 1.67 -29.25
C ALA A 122 1.32 3.07 -29.28
N GLU A 123 2.57 3.17 -29.69
CA GLU A 123 3.31 4.41 -29.79
C GLU A 123 3.77 4.61 -31.24
N TYR A 124 3.53 5.81 -31.76
CA TYR A 124 3.98 6.21 -33.10
C TYR A 124 4.89 7.41 -33.01
N LYS A 125 6.13 7.24 -33.46
CA LYS A 125 7.18 8.27 -33.51
C LYS A 125 7.50 8.60 -34.96
N PHE A 126 7.47 9.90 -35.29
CA PHE A 126 7.87 10.36 -36.59
C PHE A 126 8.50 11.77 -36.52
N SER A 127 9.32 12.06 -37.50
CA SER A 127 9.97 13.37 -37.66
C SER A 127 9.68 13.94 -39.04
N ILE A 128 9.40 15.25 -39.07
CA ILE A 128 9.22 16.02 -40.32
C ILE A 128 10.35 17.03 -40.41
N ASN A 129 11.09 16.98 -41.50
CA ASN A 129 12.25 17.86 -41.77
C ASN A 129 13.28 17.89 -40.64
N GLU A 130 13.44 16.79 -39.88
CA GLU A 130 14.37 16.63 -38.76
C GLU A 130 14.13 17.64 -37.59
N MET A 131 13.33 18.66 -37.80
CA MET A 131 13.04 19.70 -36.80
C MET A 131 11.77 19.43 -35.99
N HIS A 132 10.76 18.80 -36.56
CA HIS A 132 9.52 18.48 -35.88
C HIS A 132 9.51 17.02 -35.47
N ASN A 133 9.72 16.75 -34.20
CA ASN A 133 9.68 15.40 -33.66
C ASN A 133 8.39 15.20 -32.86
N ILE A 134 7.61 14.21 -33.24
CA ILE A 134 6.31 13.91 -32.64
C ILE A 134 6.31 12.46 -32.16
N SER A 135 5.83 12.27 -30.92
CA SER A 135 5.49 10.96 -30.36
C SER A 135 4.06 10.98 -29.88
N ALA A 136 3.24 10.06 -30.38
CA ALA A 136 1.88 9.85 -29.95
C ALA A 136 1.72 8.44 -29.40
N LEU A 137 1.20 8.32 -28.19
CA LEU A 137 0.97 7.07 -27.51
C LEU A 137 -0.49 6.95 -27.08
N VAL A 138 -1.05 5.77 -27.28
CA VAL A 138 -2.34 5.37 -26.68
C VAL A 138 -2.14 4.06 -25.94
N GLY A 139 -2.87 3.88 -24.85
CA GLY A 139 -2.73 2.67 -24.06
C GLY A 139 -3.97 2.33 -23.25
N GLN A 140 -4.01 1.09 -22.85
CA GLN A 140 -5.01 0.51 -21.95
C GLN A 140 -4.29 -0.28 -20.86
N GLU A 141 -4.75 -0.15 -19.63
CA GLU A 141 -4.23 -0.90 -18.49
C GLU A 141 -5.38 -1.52 -17.69
N SER A 142 -5.19 -2.76 -17.26
CA SER A 142 -6.11 -3.43 -16.35
C SER A 142 -5.32 -4.03 -15.19
N ILE A 143 -5.74 -3.72 -13.96
CA ILE A 143 -5.13 -4.27 -12.74
C ILE A 143 -6.20 -5.01 -11.96
N ILE A 144 -5.92 -6.27 -11.64
CA ILE A 144 -6.82 -7.13 -10.89
C ILE A 144 -6.15 -7.57 -9.60
N TYR A 145 -6.68 -7.10 -8.48
CA TYR A 145 -6.24 -7.51 -7.14
C TYR A 145 -7.17 -8.56 -6.57
N ASN A 146 -6.63 -9.69 -6.13
CA ASN A 146 -7.35 -10.72 -5.41
C ASN A 146 -6.67 -10.96 -4.06
N GLY A 147 -7.48 -11.07 -3.03
CA GLY A 147 -7.04 -11.45 -1.70
C GLY A 147 -7.96 -12.52 -1.13
N SER A 148 -7.39 -13.51 -0.47
CA SER A 148 -8.13 -14.47 0.32
C SER A 148 -7.36 -14.79 1.60
N SER A 149 -8.10 -15.01 2.67
CA SER A 149 -7.50 -15.45 3.92
C SER A 149 -8.43 -16.41 4.64
N PHE A 150 -7.83 -17.28 5.43
CA PHE A 150 -8.54 -18.06 6.44
C PHE A 150 -7.66 -18.18 7.68
N GLY A 151 -8.28 -18.38 8.82
CA GLY A 151 -7.59 -18.57 10.08
C GLY A 151 -8.43 -19.41 11.04
N ALA A 152 -7.72 -20.18 11.86
CA ALA A 152 -8.30 -20.96 12.93
C ALA A 152 -7.46 -20.81 14.20
N SER A 153 -8.10 -20.92 15.34
CA SER A 153 -7.42 -20.93 16.63
C SER A 153 -8.13 -21.85 17.62
N VAL A 154 -7.36 -22.29 18.59
CA VAL A 154 -7.83 -23.20 19.63
C VAL A 154 -7.20 -22.82 20.95
N ASP A 155 -7.95 -22.95 22.02
CA ASP A 155 -7.46 -22.81 23.38
C ASP A 155 -7.43 -24.18 24.10
N ASN A 156 -6.88 -24.16 25.30
CA ASN A 156 -6.80 -25.30 26.20
C ASN A 156 -5.98 -26.48 25.64
N ILE A 157 -4.78 -26.18 25.12
CA ILE A 157 -3.75 -27.17 24.83
C ILE A 157 -3.10 -27.51 26.17
N THR A 158 -3.11 -28.80 26.53
CA THR A 158 -2.59 -29.30 27.83
C THR A 158 -1.17 -29.83 27.71
N ASP A 159 -0.74 -30.28 26.55
CA ASP A 159 0.60 -30.82 26.30
C ASP A 159 1.39 -29.94 25.34
N GLY A 160 2.42 -29.29 25.84
CA GLY A 160 3.29 -28.39 25.07
C GLY A 160 4.16 -29.10 24.02
N ARG A 161 4.22 -30.43 24.02
CA ARG A 161 4.95 -31.22 23.01
C ARG A 161 4.18 -31.36 21.72
N LEU A 162 2.86 -31.17 21.77
CA LEU A 162 1.94 -31.30 20.63
C LEU A 162 1.10 -30.02 20.45
N PRO A 163 1.73 -28.86 20.18
CA PRO A 163 1.04 -27.58 20.10
C PRO A 163 0.33 -27.38 18.74
N MET A 164 -0.59 -28.26 18.42
CA MET A 164 -1.32 -28.27 17.14
C MET A 164 -2.75 -27.80 17.33
N LEU A 165 -3.37 -27.22 16.28
CA LEU A 165 -4.79 -26.83 16.28
C LEU A 165 -5.72 -27.98 16.67
N SER A 166 -5.37 -29.23 16.29
CA SER A 166 -6.17 -30.42 16.59
C SER A 166 -6.15 -30.83 18.06
N ASN A 167 -5.22 -30.32 18.86
CA ASN A 167 -4.98 -30.80 20.22
C ASN A 167 -5.53 -29.89 21.32
N GLY A 168 -6.11 -28.76 20.93
CA GLY A 168 -6.87 -27.94 21.87
C GLY A 168 -8.32 -28.38 22.00
N THR A 169 -8.88 -28.25 23.19
CA THR A 169 -10.24 -28.73 23.48
C THR A 169 -11.29 -27.65 23.32
N ILE A 170 -10.91 -26.39 23.14
CA ILE A 170 -11.81 -25.25 22.98
C ILE A 170 -11.55 -24.57 21.62
N PRO A 171 -12.20 -25.03 20.54
CA PRO A 171 -12.07 -24.37 19.23
C PRO A 171 -12.72 -23.00 19.25
N LYS A 172 -12.05 -22.02 18.63
CA LYS A 172 -12.62 -20.69 18.37
C LYS A 172 -13.26 -20.65 16.98
N GLN A 173 -14.17 -19.73 16.80
CA GLN A 173 -14.81 -19.56 15.50
C GLN A 173 -13.73 -19.24 14.45
N PRO A 174 -13.65 -20.01 13.33
CA PRO A 174 -12.72 -19.74 12.26
C PRO A 174 -13.09 -18.46 11.53
N SER A 175 -12.08 -17.81 10.94
CA SER A 175 -12.26 -16.64 10.10
C SER A 175 -11.94 -16.96 8.65
N ALA A 176 -12.67 -16.35 7.71
CA ALA A 176 -12.36 -16.43 6.30
C ALA A 176 -12.75 -15.13 5.60
N SER A 177 -11.98 -14.73 4.58
CA SER A 177 -12.34 -13.59 3.75
C SER A 177 -11.92 -13.79 2.30
N LYS A 178 -12.69 -13.18 1.38
CA LYS A 178 -12.34 -13.03 -0.03
C LYS A 178 -12.53 -11.58 -0.44
N LYS A 179 -11.56 -11.05 -1.18
CA LYS A 179 -11.56 -9.65 -1.61
C LYS A 179 -11.12 -9.58 -3.07
N LYS A 180 -11.75 -8.68 -3.83
CA LYS A 180 -11.38 -8.40 -5.22
C LYS A 180 -11.52 -6.92 -5.50
N LYS A 181 -10.49 -6.34 -6.15
CA LYS A 181 -10.50 -4.97 -6.65
C LYS A 181 -10.03 -4.99 -8.10
N VAL A 182 -10.69 -4.24 -8.96
CA VAL A 182 -10.34 -4.12 -10.37
C VAL A 182 -10.21 -2.66 -10.71
N MET A 183 -9.15 -2.32 -11.43
CA MET A 183 -8.94 -1.01 -12.04
C MET A 183 -8.75 -1.20 -13.53
N ASN A 184 -9.42 -0.35 -14.33
CA ASN A 184 -9.24 -0.26 -15.77
C ASN A 184 -8.95 1.19 -16.14
N SER A 185 -7.99 1.38 -17.02
CA SER A 185 -7.52 2.70 -17.41
C SER A 185 -7.30 2.77 -18.91
N TYR A 186 -7.65 3.90 -19.49
CA TYR A 186 -7.32 4.26 -20.87
C TYR A 186 -6.54 5.56 -20.84
N PHE A 187 -5.45 5.63 -21.58
CA PHE A 187 -4.60 6.80 -21.57
C PHE A 187 -4.01 7.10 -22.94
N SER A 188 -3.69 8.37 -23.15
CA SER A 188 -2.98 8.85 -24.32
C SER A 188 -1.96 9.91 -23.93
N ARG A 189 -0.91 10.03 -24.72
CA ARG A 189 0.13 11.04 -24.58
C ARG A 189 0.57 11.53 -25.94
N LEU A 190 0.76 12.81 -26.05
CA LEU A 190 1.34 13.49 -27.22
C LEU A 190 2.56 14.28 -26.75
N GLU A 191 3.68 14.03 -27.38
CA GLU A 191 4.92 14.79 -27.21
C GLU A 191 5.30 15.43 -28.53
N TYR A 192 5.67 16.70 -28.47
CA TYR A 192 6.15 17.45 -29.61
C TYR A 192 7.41 18.21 -29.25
N ASN A 193 8.42 18.11 -30.10
CA ASN A 193 9.67 18.84 -30.00
C ASN A 193 9.96 19.53 -31.34
N PHE A 194 10.18 20.84 -31.28
CA PHE A 194 10.59 21.64 -32.43
C PHE A 194 12.02 22.13 -32.27
N GLY A 195 12.91 21.62 -33.12
CA GLY A 195 14.31 22.06 -33.20
C GLY A 195 15.09 21.96 -31.89
N GLU A 196 14.69 21.10 -30.98
CA GLU A 196 15.20 21.02 -29.60
C GLU A 196 15.10 22.34 -28.80
N LYS A 197 14.28 23.28 -29.28
CA LYS A 197 14.02 24.58 -28.65
C LYS A 197 12.72 24.57 -27.86
N TYR A 198 11.65 24.10 -28.47
CA TYR A 198 10.30 24.13 -27.89
C TYR A 198 9.83 22.70 -27.71
N PHE A 199 9.45 22.38 -26.50
CA PHE A 199 8.90 21.10 -26.12
C PHE A 199 7.49 21.31 -25.59
N PHE A 200 6.59 20.45 -26.03
CA PHE A 200 5.22 20.41 -25.59
C PHE A 200 4.84 18.97 -25.31
N ASP A 201 4.21 18.70 -24.18
CA ASP A 201 3.60 17.43 -23.86
C ASP A 201 2.16 17.61 -23.39
N ALA A 202 1.31 16.69 -23.78
CA ALA A 202 -0.06 16.59 -23.29
C ALA A 202 -0.40 15.15 -23.00
N SER A 203 -1.06 14.89 -21.88
CA SER A 203 -1.57 13.57 -21.55
C SER A 203 -3.03 13.63 -21.12
N PHE A 204 -3.75 12.57 -21.42
CA PHE A 204 -5.11 12.32 -20.97
C PHE A 204 -5.20 10.89 -20.45
N ARG A 205 -5.86 10.72 -19.30
CA ARG A 205 -6.10 9.40 -18.70
C ARG A 205 -7.50 9.36 -18.11
N THR A 206 -8.20 8.27 -18.34
CA THR A 206 -9.45 7.97 -17.64
C THR A 206 -9.29 6.64 -16.90
N ASP A 207 -9.59 6.66 -15.60
CA ASP A 207 -9.43 5.54 -14.70
C ASP A 207 -10.76 5.14 -14.10
N GLY A 208 -11.04 3.84 -14.13
CA GLY A 208 -12.21 3.24 -13.51
C GLY A 208 -11.81 2.28 -12.40
N SER A 209 -12.43 2.40 -11.22
CA SER A 209 -12.16 1.53 -10.08
C SER A 209 -13.43 0.92 -9.51
N SER A 210 -13.38 -0.38 -9.21
CA SER A 210 -14.51 -1.12 -8.63
C SER A 210 -14.83 -0.75 -7.18
N ILE A 211 -13.98 0.04 -6.52
CA ILE A 211 -14.18 0.45 -5.12
C ILE A 211 -15.20 1.60 -4.98
N PHE A 212 -15.41 2.36 -6.05
CA PHE A 212 -16.37 3.48 -6.06
C PHE A 212 -17.78 3.05 -6.45
N GLY A 213 -18.74 3.90 -6.12
CA GLY A 213 -20.14 3.72 -6.52
C GLY A 213 -20.31 3.56 -8.03
N ARG A 214 -21.36 2.86 -8.46
CA ARG A 214 -21.54 2.44 -9.85
C ARG A 214 -21.41 3.59 -10.84
N ASP A 215 -21.98 4.73 -10.54
CA ASP A 215 -22.02 5.89 -11.43
C ASP A 215 -20.78 6.81 -11.29
N ASN A 216 -19.95 6.59 -10.25
CA ASN A 216 -18.78 7.39 -9.92
C ASN A 216 -17.44 6.64 -10.06
N ARG A 217 -17.46 5.49 -10.74
CA ARG A 217 -16.27 4.63 -10.91
C ARG A 217 -15.18 5.28 -11.75
N TRP A 218 -15.60 6.06 -12.76
CA TRP A 218 -14.71 6.63 -13.75
C TRP A 218 -14.38 8.09 -13.42
N ALA A 219 -13.09 8.41 -13.51
CA ALA A 219 -12.61 9.79 -13.44
C ALA A 219 -11.58 10.04 -14.53
N SER A 220 -11.59 11.25 -15.07
CA SER A 220 -10.68 11.66 -16.13
C SER A 220 -9.70 12.70 -15.62
N PHE A 221 -8.46 12.57 -16.04
CA PHE A 221 -7.33 13.39 -15.66
C PHE A 221 -6.57 13.80 -16.90
N PHE A 222 -5.96 14.98 -16.87
CA PHE A 222 -5.15 15.48 -17.97
C PHE A 222 -3.95 16.25 -17.45
N SER A 223 -2.90 16.31 -18.24
CA SER A 223 -1.78 17.20 -18.01
C SER A 223 -1.31 17.83 -19.31
N VAL A 224 -0.78 19.03 -19.19
CA VAL A 224 -0.07 19.73 -20.24
C VAL A 224 1.25 20.27 -19.67
N GLY A 225 2.30 20.15 -20.44
CA GLY A 225 3.62 20.66 -20.10
C GLY A 225 4.26 21.36 -21.28
N THR A 226 5.04 22.39 -21.00
CA THR A 226 5.87 23.06 -22.00
C THR A 226 7.25 23.32 -21.43
N MET A 227 8.25 23.24 -22.27
CA MET A 227 9.60 23.65 -21.96
C MET A 227 10.19 24.43 -23.12
N TRP A 228 10.71 25.61 -22.82
CA TRP A 228 11.47 26.41 -23.76
C TRP A 228 12.94 26.34 -23.40
N ASN A 229 13.74 25.86 -24.33
CA ASN A 229 15.19 25.84 -24.24
C ASN A 229 15.73 27.17 -24.81
N VAL A 230 15.81 28.18 -23.97
CA VAL A 230 16.18 29.54 -24.35
C VAL A 230 17.62 29.58 -24.89
N SER A 231 18.51 28.75 -24.36
CA SER A 231 19.92 28.68 -24.81
C SER A 231 20.11 28.31 -26.26
N LYS A 232 19.10 27.70 -26.88
CA LYS A 232 19.12 27.33 -28.32
C LYS A 232 18.63 28.46 -29.23
N GLU A 233 18.28 29.63 -28.70
CA GLU A 233 17.86 30.78 -29.47
C GLU A 233 19.06 31.56 -30.01
N ALA A 234 18.92 32.14 -31.20
CA ALA A 234 19.98 32.88 -31.86
C ALA A 234 20.49 34.09 -31.03
N PHE A 235 19.60 34.73 -30.24
CA PHE A 235 19.99 35.84 -29.37
C PHE A 235 20.83 35.41 -28.16
N MET A 236 20.98 34.11 -27.90
CA MET A 236 21.79 33.55 -26.82
C MET A 236 23.19 33.14 -27.29
N GLU A 237 23.44 33.09 -28.57
CA GLU A 237 24.74 32.58 -29.14
C GLU A 237 25.95 33.35 -28.63
N ASP A 238 25.82 34.66 -28.42
CA ASP A 238 26.92 35.55 -27.95
C ASP A 238 27.03 35.61 -26.41
N ILE A 239 26.22 34.84 -25.66
CA ILE A 239 26.19 34.90 -24.21
C ILE A 239 26.98 33.75 -23.59
N ASP A 240 28.28 33.95 -23.41
CA ASP A 240 29.19 32.90 -22.95
C ASP A 240 29.03 32.50 -21.48
N TRP A 241 28.55 33.40 -20.64
CA TRP A 241 28.41 33.12 -19.19
C TRP A 241 27.14 32.32 -18.85
N LEU A 242 26.16 32.27 -19.73
CA LEU A 242 24.88 31.53 -19.54
C LEU A 242 24.83 30.39 -20.58
N LYS A 243 25.30 29.21 -20.21
CA LYS A 243 25.45 28.06 -21.10
C LYS A 243 24.15 27.27 -21.32
N ASP A 244 23.31 27.20 -20.33
CA ASP A 244 22.00 26.57 -20.44
C ASP A 244 20.94 27.39 -19.70
N LEU A 245 19.81 27.61 -20.34
CA LEU A 245 18.67 28.27 -19.74
C LEU A 245 17.39 27.60 -20.25
N LYS A 246 16.62 27.00 -19.35
CA LYS A 246 15.35 26.35 -19.65
C LYS A 246 14.25 26.89 -18.76
N VAL A 247 13.15 27.26 -19.39
CA VAL A 247 11.92 27.63 -18.70
C VAL A 247 10.91 26.51 -18.88
N LYS A 248 10.31 26.06 -17.78
CA LYS A 248 9.39 24.92 -17.74
C LYS A 248 8.07 25.36 -17.13
N PHE A 249 6.97 24.91 -17.71
CA PHE A 249 5.64 25.07 -17.15
C PHE A 249 4.89 23.76 -17.28
N SER A 250 4.18 23.37 -16.24
CA SER A 250 3.22 22.28 -16.34
C SER A 250 1.98 22.53 -15.48
N TYR A 251 0.85 22.08 -16.01
CA TYR A 251 -0.44 22.03 -15.32
C TYR A 251 -1.02 20.62 -15.49
N GLY A 252 -1.47 20.03 -14.39
CA GLY A 252 -2.07 18.72 -14.47
C GLY A 252 -3.06 18.44 -13.35
N THR A 253 -3.91 17.46 -13.62
CA THR A 253 -4.82 16.87 -12.66
C THR A 253 -4.46 15.41 -12.45
N THR A 254 -4.55 14.92 -11.22
CA THR A 254 -4.36 13.52 -10.87
C THR A 254 -5.47 13.06 -9.95
N GLY A 255 -5.78 11.75 -10.00
CA GLY A 255 -6.72 11.11 -9.10
C GLY A 255 -6.03 10.26 -8.04
N ASN A 256 -6.65 10.19 -6.88
CA ASN A 256 -6.27 9.24 -5.84
C ASN A 256 -7.49 8.39 -5.47
N SER A 257 -7.28 7.08 -5.40
CA SER A 257 -8.27 6.09 -4.96
C SER A 257 -7.79 5.28 -3.74
N ALA A 258 -6.75 5.76 -3.06
CA ALA A 258 -6.24 5.13 -1.87
C ALA A 258 -7.05 5.58 -0.65
N PHE A 259 -7.46 4.61 0.14
CA PHE A 259 -8.15 4.80 1.42
C PHE A 259 -7.25 4.33 2.55
N ASP A 260 -7.38 4.93 3.71
CA ASP A 260 -6.76 4.39 4.91
C ASP A 260 -7.31 3.00 5.23
N GLY A 261 -6.42 2.04 5.53
CA GLY A 261 -6.78 0.65 5.74
C GLY A 261 -7.11 -0.16 4.48
N ASP A 262 -6.94 0.40 3.27
CA ASP A 262 -7.17 -0.24 1.95
C ASP A 262 -8.47 -1.08 1.87
N PRO A 263 -9.66 -0.48 2.09
CA PRO A 263 -10.92 -1.18 1.99
C PRO A 263 -11.21 -1.58 0.54
N TYR A 264 -11.79 -2.78 0.35
CA TYR A 264 -12.14 -3.27 -0.99
C TYR A 264 -13.53 -2.88 -1.46
N TYR A 265 -14.40 -2.51 -0.52
CA TYR A 265 -15.81 -2.22 -0.80
C TYR A 265 -16.32 -0.98 -0.03
N PRO A 266 -15.60 0.16 -0.09
CA PRO A 266 -15.93 1.32 0.76
C PRO A 266 -17.24 2.01 0.37
N SER A 267 -17.71 1.83 -0.88
CA SER A 267 -18.99 2.39 -1.35
C SER A 267 -20.21 1.53 -1.02
N LEU A 268 -20.00 0.27 -0.63
CA LEU A 268 -21.09 -0.67 -0.42
C LEU A 268 -21.57 -0.69 1.05
N GLY A 269 -22.88 -0.84 1.22
CA GLY A 269 -23.47 -1.26 2.48
C GLY A 269 -23.18 -2.74 2.71
N LEU A 270 -22.30 -3.06 3.66
CA LEU A 270 -21.92 -4.43 3.97
C LEU A 270 -22.75 -4.96 5.14
N VAL A 271 -22.99 -6.27 5.13
CA VAL A 271 -23.68 -6.98 6.19
C VAL A 271 -22.67 -7.78 7.00
N GLY A 272 -22.68 -7.60 8.29
CA GLY A 272 -21.96 -8.41 9.25
C GLY A 272 -22.88 -9.46 9.90
N THR A 273 -22.24 -10.47 10.50
CA THR A 273 -22.94 -11.48 11.28
C THR A 273 -22.60 -11.35 12.76
N GLY A 274 -23.56 -11.54 13.64
CA GLY A 274 -23.41 -11.54 15.08
C GLY A 274 -24.20 -12.68 15.72
N LYS A 275 -24.25 -12.68 17.04
CA LYS A 275 -25.10 -13.61 17.81
C LYS A 275 -25.99 -12.81 18.76
N TYR A 276 -27.26 -13.17 18.82
CA TYR A 276 -28.20 -12.67 19.79
C TYR A 276 -28.93 -13.85 20.43
N ASN A 277 -28.83 -13.96 21.72
CA ASN A 277 -29.43 -15.06 22.52
C ASN A 277 -29.04 -16.47 21.99
N GLY A 278 -27.81 -16.62 21.49
CA GLY A 278 -27.31 -17.88 20.92
C GLY A 278 -27.56 -18.08 19.44
N ASP A 279 -28.51 -17.37 18.85
CA ASP A 279 -28.82 -17.44 17.41
C ASP A 279 -27.98 -16.48 16.57
N GLN A 280 -27.76 -16.87 15.32
CA GLN A 280 -27.06 -16.03 14.36
C GLN A 280 -27.95 -14.86 13.93
N THR A 281 -27.40 -13.66 13.98
CA THR A 281 -28.05 -12.43 13.53
C THR A 281 -27.25 -11.74 12.45
N PHE A 282 -27.91 -10.88 11.69
CA PHE A 282 -27.30 -10.01 10.68
C PHE A 282 -27.46 -8.55 11.09
N TYR A 283 -26.40 -7.77 10.81
CA TYR A 283 -26.45 -6.31 11.02
C TYR A 283 -25.72 -5.61 9.88
N ILE A 284 -26.08 -4.36 9.61
CA ILE A 284 -25.36 -3.52 8.65
C ILE A 284 -24.03 -3.14 9.29
N SER A 285 -22.92 -3.54 8.68
CA SER A 285 -21.56 -3.29 9.19
C SER A 285 -20.90 -2.06 8.60
N SER A 286 -21.36 -1.58 7.43
CA SER A 286 -20.91 -0.33 6.83
C SER A 286 -22.06 0.42 6.17
N VAL A 287 -22.01 1.74 6.19
CA VAL A 287 -22.99 2.59 5.52
C VAL A 287 -22.67 2.65 4.04
N GLN A 288 -23.68 2.44 3.19
CA GLN A 288 -23.58 2.60 1.74
C GLN A 288 -23.38 4.07 1.39
N ASN A 289 -22.47 4.33 0.44
CA ASN A 289 -22.30 5.64 -0.15
C ASN A 289 -22.05 5.51 -1.67
N ASP A 290 -23.12 5.58 -2.45
CA ASP A 290 -23.06 5.52 -3.92
C ASP A 290 -22.41 6.77 -4.54
N GLY A 291 -22.38 7.88 -3.77
CA GLY A 291 -21.73 9.14 -4.17
C GLY A 291 -20.21 9.12 -4.05
N LEU A 292 -19.63 8.06 -3.47
CA LEU A 292 -18.20 7.98 -3.24
C LEU A 292 -17.42 7.94 -4.56
N THR A 293 -16.49 8.88 -4.75
CA THR A 293 -15.72 9.09 -5.98
C THR A 293 -14.23 9.35 -5.69
N TRP A 294 -13.48 9.58 -6.73
CA TRP A 294 -12.05 9.85 -6.70
C TRP A 294 -11.72 11.17 -5.99
N GLU A 295 -10.71 11.16 -5.16
CA GLU A 295 -10.02 12.37 -4.70
C GLU A 295 -9.27 12.99 -5.89
N LYS A 296 -9.35 14.30 -6.05
CA LYS A 296 -8.77 15.03 -7.17
C LYS A 296 -7.71 15.99 -6.70
N GLN A 297 -6.59 16.00 -7.41
CA GLN A 297 -5.49 16.91 -7.15
C GLN A 297 -5.17 17.68 -8.42
N LYS A 298 -5.03 19.00 -8.28
CA LYS A 298 -4.56 19.91 -9.34
C LYS A 298 -3.20 20.44 -8.94
N THR A 299 -2.28 20.46 -9.90
CA THR A 299 -0.92 20.94 -9.64
C THR A 299 -0.48 21.86 -10.77
N ILE A 300 0.06 23.01 -10.41
CA ILE A 300 0.77 23.93 -11.31
C ILE A 300 2.24 23.89 -10.91
N ASN A 301 3.13 23.76 -11.89
CA ASN A 301 4.56 23.89 -11.68
C ASN A 301 5.16 24.88 -12.67
N ILE A 302 6.05 25.73 -12.19
CA ILE A 302 6.88 26.64 -12.97
C ILE A 302 8.32 26.39 -12.58
N GLY A 303 9.18 26.13 -13.55
CA GLY A 303 10.58 25.79 -13.31
C GLY A 303 11.52 26.65 -14.17
N LEU A 304 12.67 26.98 -13.60
CA LEU A 304 13.77 27.60 -14.27
C LEU A 304 15.03 26.79 -13.98
N SER A 305 15.72 26.33 -15.02
CA SER A 305 17.03 25.68 -14.91
C SER A 305 18.07 26.52 -15.66
N ALA A 306 19.16 26.85 -15.01
CA ALA A 306 20.23 27.66 -15.61
C ALA A 306 21.61 27.08 -15.26
N ARG A 307 22.54 27.05 -16.22
CA ARG A 307 23.95 26.76 -16.02
C ARG A 307 24.80 27.99 -16.31
N LEU A 308 25.48 28.47 -15.28
CA LEU A 308 26.29 29.67 -15.33
C LEU A 308 27.78 29.31 -15.29
N PHE A 309 28.57 29.93 -16.17
CA PHE A 309 30.04 29.82 -16.19
C PHE A 309 30.58 28.39 -16.24
N ASP A 310 29.80 27.41 -16.76
CA ASP A 310 30.10 25.96 -16.73
C ASP A 310 30.39 25.38 -15.33
N ARG A 311 30.03 26.09 -14.27
CA ARG A 311 30.38 25.72 -12.90
C ARG A 311 29.23 25.76 -11.91
N LEU A 312 28.19 26.52 -12.21
CA LEU A 312 27.06 26.73 -11.29
C LEU A 312 25.76 26.30 -11.98
N ASP A 313 25.18 25.24 -11.50
CA ASP A 313 23.85 24.78 -11.90
C ASP A 313 22.80 25.29 -10.88
N ILE A 314 21.78 25.96 -11.37
CA ILE A 314 20.68 26.52 -10.59
C ILE A 314 19.37 25.91 -11.10
N ASP A 315 18.62 25.28 -10.22
CA ASP A 315 17.26 24.81 -10.47
C ASP A 315 16.30 25.46 -9.47
N LEU A 316 15.37 26.24 -10.00
CA LEU A 316 14.31 26.88 -9.22
C LEU A 316 12.98 26.30 -9.64
N ALA A 317 12.16 25.93 -8.69
CA ALA A 317 10.81 25.42 -8.94
C ALA A 317 9.80 26.07 -7.98
N TYR A 318 8.72 26.57 -8.55
CA TYR A 318 7.53 26.96 -7.82
C TYR A 318 6.41 25.98 -8.16
N TYR A 319 5.69 25.51 -7.15
CA TYR A 319 4.52 24.69 -7.33
C TYR A 319 3.35 25.14 -6.46
N ASP A 320 2.16 25.02 -7.01
CA ASP A 320 0.89 25.14 -6.29
C ASP A 320 0.09 23.86 -6.48
N LYS A 321 -0.35 23.29 -5.36
CA LYS A 321 -1.03 22.00 -5.32
C LYS A 321 -2.32 22.12 -4.52
N LYS A 322 -3.42 21.77 -5.14
CA LYS A 322 -4.75 21.81 -4.52
C LYS A 322 -5.40 20.43 -4.60
N THR A 323 -5.76 19.89 -3.45
CA THR A 323 -6.51 18.63 -3.33
C THR A 323 -7.96 18.94 -2.98
N THR A 324 -8.89 18.27 -3.65
CA THR A 324 -10.35 18.37 -3.42
C THR A 324 -10.97 16.97 -3.35
N ASP A 325 -12.17 16.89 -2.80
CA ASP A 325 -12.91 15.64 -2.67
C ASP A 325 -12.11 14.57 -1.90
N MET A 326 -11.41 14.98 -0.82
CA MET A 326 -10.53 14.09 -0.06
C MET A 326 -11.29 12.88 0.50
N LEU A 327 -10.69 11.70 0.35
CA LEU A 327 -11.25 10.44 0.82
C LEU A 327 -10.99 10.28 2.32
N MET A 328 -12.02 10.47 3.13
CA MET A 328 -11.92 10.45 4.59
C MET A 328 -13.09 9.70 5.24
N THR A 329 -12.89 9.24 6.47
CA THR A 329 -13.97 8.77 7.31
C THR A 329 -14.73 9.95 7.91
N ILE A 330 -16.04 9.95 7.74
CA ILE A 330 -16.96 10.94 8.30
C ILE A 330 -17.53 10.36 9.59
N PRO A 331 -17.37 11.02 10.75
CA PRO A 331 -18.02 10.59 11.98
C PRO A 331 -19.54 10.82 11.91
N TYR A 332 -20.29 9.83 12.36
CA TYR A 332 -21.76 9.92 12.45
C TYR A 332 -22.20 10.00 13.90
N SER A 333 -23.40 10.55 14.09
CA SER A 333 -24.06 10.45 15.40
C SER A 333 -24.38 8.98 15.73
N TYR A 334 -24.10 8.54 16.94
CA TYR A 334 -24.42 7.18 17.39
C TYR A 334 -25.90 6.80 17.24
N THR A 335 -26.78 7.78 17.12
CA THR A 335 -28.21 7.56 16.84
C THR A 335 -28.48 6.93 15.49
N THR A 336 -27.50 6.97 14.55
CA THR A 336 -27.61 6.31 13.24
C THR A 336 -27.28 4.82 13.30
N GLY A 337 -26.77 4.33 14.42
CA GLY A 337 -26.28 2.95 14.58
C GLY A 337 -24.86 2.71 14.03
N HIS A 338 -24.21 3.76 13.53
CA HIS A 338 -22.84 3.69 13.00
C HIS A 338 -21.97 4.80 13.59
N SER A 339 -20.69 4.51 13.80
CA SER A 339 -19.73 5.51 14.29
C SER A 339 -19.16 6.38 13.18
N SER A 340 -19.03 5.84 11.98
CA SER A 340 -18.46 6.55 10.82
C SER A 340 -18.80 5.87 9.50
N GLY A 341 -18.55 6.58 8.39
CA GLY A 341 -18.65 6.08 7.03
C GLY A 341 -17.64 6.78 6.13
N TRP A 342 -17.42 6.24 4.93
CA TRP A 342 -16.53 6.85 3.94
C TRP A 342 -17.23 7.95 3.15
N GLY A 343 -16.51 9.04 2.87
CA GLY A 343 -17.01 10.13 2.04
C GLY A 343 -15.90 10.99 1.44
N ASN A 344 -16.31 11.79 0.46
CA ASN A 344 -15.46 12.79 -0.17
C ASN A 344 -15.70 14.12 0.52
N ILE A 345 -14.82 14.52 1.43
CA ILE A 345 -14.94 15.75 2.19
C ILE A 345 -13.59 16.47 2.29
N GLY A 346 -13.67 17.79 2.38
CA GLY A 346 -12.48 18.59 2.58
C GLY A 346 -11.73 18.95 1.30
N ARG A 347 -10.82 19.89 1.50
CA ARG A 347 -9.87 20.37 0.49
C ARG A 347 -8.62 20.89 1.20
N MET A 348 -7.52 20.79 0.55
CA MET A 348 -6.24 21.32 1.00
C MET A 348 -5.54 22.04 -0.15
#